data_7f9e652179af381395807f94542d27b9
#
_entry.id   7f9e652179af381395807f94542d27b9
#
_cell.length_a   1.000
_cell.length_b   1.000
_cell.length_c   1.000
_cell.angle_alpha   90.00
_cell.angle_beta   90.00
_cell.angle_gamma   90.00
#
_symmetry.space_group_name_H-M   'P 1'
#
loop_
_entity.id
_entity.type
_entity.pdbx_description
1 polymer ?
#
loop_
_entity_poly.entity_id
_entity_poly.type
_entity_poly.pdbx_seq_one_letter_code
_entity_poly.pdbx_strand_id
1 'polypeptide(L)'
;MERDYTIDYDKKIIDFMNYLEVKFTEESNRIDRYSVRVIKGRRFDRIVTDSKYTYNYIHCFVERKTGNIYKPASRKSPHTKGFAIRGSIYDKETFKNADRFGSWLYHRVVR
;
A
#
# COMPACT_ATOMS: atom_id res chain seq x y z
N MET A 1 -9.12 0.36 -26.44
CA MET A 1 -9.95 1.15 -25.52
C MET A 1 -9.16 1.47 -24.26
N GLU A 2 -9.01 2.73 -23.96
CA GLU A 2 -8.33 3.13 -22.74
C GLU A 2 -9.18 2.82 -21.52
N ARG A 3 -8.54 2.26 -20.51
CA ARG A 3 -9.17 1.99 -19.25
C ARG A 3 -9.33 3.28 -18.44
N ASP A 4 -10.50 3.48 -17.86
CA ASP A 4 -10.70 4.58 -16.95
C ASP A 4 -10.13 4.21 -15.57
N TYR A 5 -8.85 4.52 -15.38
CA TYR A 5 -8.16 4.21 -14.13
C TYR A 5 -8.70 5.00 -12.94
N THR A 6 -9.38 6.13 -13.17
CA THR A 6 -9.88 6.95 -12.08
C THR A 6 -10.92 6.21 -11.25
N ILE A 7 -11.94 5.65 -11.92
CA ILE A 7 -13.02 4.92 -11.25
C ILE A 7 -12.49 3.63 -10.65
N ASP A 8 -11.76 2.85 -11.43
CA ASP A 8 -11.17 1.59 -10.96
C ASP A 8 -10.20 1.83 -9.81
N TYR A 9 -9.40 2.88 -9.91
CA TYR A 9 -8.39 3.19 -8.91
C TYR A 9 -9.03 3.47 -7.55
N ASP A 10 -10.03 4.34 -7.49
CA ASP A 10 -10.67 4.71 -6.22
C ASP A 10 -11.27 3.49 -5.53
N LYS A 11 -11.90 2.60 -6.30
CA LYS A 11 -12.44 1.37 -5.77
C LYS A 11 -11.35 0.42 -5.30
N LYS A 12 -10.31 0.26 -6.13
CA LYS A 12 -9.22 -0.68 -5.83
C LYS A 12 -8.38 -0.26 -4.64
N ILE A 13 -8.13 1.03 -4.48
CA ILE A 13 -7.35 1.47 -3.32
C ILE A 13 -8.13 1.29 -2.02
N ILE A 14 -9.44 1.44 -2.05
CA ILE A 14 -10.28 1.15 -0.89
C ILE A 14 -10.28 -0.35 -0.59
N ASP A 15 -10.40 -1.18 -1.61
CA ASP A 15 -10.32 -2.64 -1.44
C ASP A 15 -8.98 -3.05 -0.84
N PHE A 16 -7.89 -2.47 -1.33
CA PHE A 16 -6.54 -2.73 -0.81
C PHE A 16 -6.43 -2.31 0.65
N MET A 17 -6.89 -1.11 0.96
CA MET A 17 -6.89 -0.57 2.33
C MET A 17 -7.64 -1.50 3.28
N ASN A 18 -8.85 -1.91 2.92
CA ASN A 18 -9.68 -2.79 3.74
C ASN A 18 -9.02 -4.16 3.93
N TYR A 19 -8.43 -4.69 2.88
CA TYR A 19 -7.72 -5.96 2.94
C TYR A 19 -6.52 -5.88 3.90
N LEU A 20 -5.73 -4.83 3.82
CA LEU A 20 -4.58 -4.63 4.69
C LEU A 20 -5.00 -4.51 6.15
N GLU A 21 -6.09 -3.80 6.42
CA GLU A 21 -6.59 -3.61 7.78
C GLU A 21 -6.91 -4.94 8.44
N VAL A 22 -7.64 -5.81 7.73
CA VAL A 22 -7.98 -7.13 8.21
C VAL A 22 -6.72 -8.00 8.36
N LYS A 23 -5.88 -8.02 7.33
CA LYS A 23 -4.69 -8.87 7.32
C LYS A 23 -3.71 -8.50 8.43
N PHE A 24 -3.45 -7.22 8.62
CA PHE A 24 -2.50 -6.75 9.62
C PHE A 24 -3.00 -7.04 11.03
N THR A 25 -4.30 -6.86 11.27
CA THR A 25 -4.92 -7.20 12.55
C THR A 25 -4.80 -8.71 12.81
N GLU A 26 -5.08 -9.54 11.81
CA GLU A 26 -4.95 -10.99 11.93
C GLU A 26 -3.50 -11.43 12.16
N GLU A 27 -2.54 -10.80 11.49
CA GLU A 27 -1.12 -11.09 11.68
C GLU A 27 -0.66 -10.83 13.10
N SER A 28 -1.30 -9.89 13.79
CA SER A 28 -1.01 -9.60 15.20
C SER A 28 -1.75 -10.53 16.16
N ASN A 29 -2.42 -11.55 15.65
CA ASN A 29 -3.30 -12.44 16.42
C ASN A 29 -4.42 -11.66 17.13
N ARG A 30 -4.84 -10.55 16.53
CA ARG A 30 -5.87 -9.64 17.05
C ARG A 30 -5.51 -8.98 18.38
N ILE A 31 -4.24 -9.03 18.76
CA ILE A 31 -3.74 -8.33 19.96
C ILE A 31 -3.66 -6.83 19.66
N ASP A 32 -3.28 -6.49 18.43
CA ASP A 32 -3.14 -5.11 17.97
C ASP A 32 -4.06 -4.88 16.77
N ARG A 33 -5.03 -4.02 16.96
CA ARG A 33 -5.97 -3.69 15.90
C ARG A 33 -5.38 -2.60 15.01
N TYR A 34 -5.24 -2.90 13.72
CA TYR A 34 -4.74 -1.95 12.75
C TYR A 34 -5.88 -1.18 12.09
N SER A 35 -5.68 0.12 11.94
CA SER A 35 -6.49 0.96 11.08
C SER A 35 -5.63 1.39 9.91
N VAL A 36 -6.18 1.31 8.71
CA VAL A 36 -5.47 1.69 7.48
C VAL A 36 -6.25 2.80 6.81
N ARG A 37 -5.57 3.87 6.48
CA ARG A 37 -6.20 5.01 5.82
C ARG A 37 -5.35 5.50 4.67
N VAL A 38 -5.99 6.24 3.78
CA VAL A 38 -5.35 6.80 2.58
C VAL A 38 -5.26 8.31 2.73
N ILE A 39 -4.06 8.85 2.59
CA ILE A 39 -3.88 10.29 2.46
C ILE A 39 -3.66 10.59 0.99
N LYS A 40 -4.62 11.27 0.39
CA LYS A 40 -4.59 11.57 -1.03
C LYS A 40 -3.54 12.61 -1.37
N GLY A 41 -2.77 12.32 -2.40
CA GLY A 41 -1.81 13.24 -2.95
C GLY A 41 -2.14 13.57 -4.40
N ARG A 42 -1.27 14.33 -5.02
CA ARG A 42 -1.44 14.73 -6.42
C ARG A 42 -1.11 13.58 -7.38
N ARG A 43 0.04 12.97 -7.21
CA ARG A 43 0.52 11.86 -8.06
C ARG A 43 0.51 10.54 -7.30
N PHE A 44 0.80 10.58 -6.01
CA PHE A 44 0.88 9.40 -5.16
C PHE A 44 -0.05 9.56 -3.97
N ASP A 45 -0.76 8.49 -3.65
CA ASP A 45 -1.49 8.39 -2.39
C ASP A 45 -0.61 7.66 -1.39
N ARG A 46 -0.74 8.01 -0.11
CA ARG A 46 -0.03 7.32 0.96
C ARG A 46 -0.97 6.37 1.66
N ILE A 47 -0.50 5.16 1.86
CA ILE A 47 -1.19 4.20 2.72
C ILE A 47 -0.59 4.34 4.10
N VAL A 48 -1.40 4.73 5.06
CA VAL A 48 -0.97 5.06 6.42
C VAL A 48 -1.61 4.08 7.38
N THR A 49 -0.80 3.54 8.29
CA THR A 49 -1.29 2.61 9.30
C THR A 49 -1.21 3.24 10.68
N ASP A 50 -2.23 2.96 11.48
CA ASP A 50 -2.27 3.29 12.89
C ASP A 50 -2.56 2.01 13.67
N SER A 51 -1.91 1.85 14.81
CA SER A 51 -2.14 0.71 15.68
C SER A 51 -1.90 1.13 17.13
N LYS A 52 -1.98 0.19 18.05
CA LYS A 52 -1.70 0.45 19.47
C LYS A 52 -0.30 1.04 19.68
N TYR A 53 0.67 0.58 18.88
CA TYR A 53 2.07 0.94 19.05
C TYR A 53 2.59 1.88 17.96
N THR A 54 1.78 2.17 16.94
CA THR A 54 2.20 2.95 15.78
C THR A 54 1.14 3.97 15.43
N TYR A 55 1.56 5.19 15.21
CA TYR A 55 0.64 6.24 14.79
C TYR A 55 1.17 6.93 13.55
N ASN A 56 0.29 7.08 12.55
CA ASN A 56 0.60 7.83 11.33
C ASN A 56 1.84 7.29 10.60
N TYR A 57 2.00 5.96 10.58
CA TYR A 57 3.12 5.31 9.91
C TYR A 57 2.85 5.19 8.42
N ILE A 58 3.77 5.70 7.60
CA ILE A 58 3.65 5.60 6.14
C ILE A 58 4.07 4.20 5.72
N HIS A 59 3.10 3.38 5.37
CA HIS A 59 3.35 2.01 4.96
C HIS A 59 3.91 1.95 3.55
N CYS A 60 3.23 2.59 2.60
CA CYS A 60 3.67 2.62 1.20
C CYS A 60 3.03 3.78 0.47
N PHE A 61 3.52 4.01 -0.75
CA PHE A 61 2.94 4.98 -1.69
C PHE A 61 2.33 4.20 -2.86
N VAL A 62 1.21 4.71 -3.37
CA VAL A 62 0.54 4.14 -4.54
C VAL A 62 0.42 5.23 -5.59
N GLU A 63 0.92 4.94 -6.78
CA GLU A 63 0.81 5.88 -7.89
C GLU A 63 -0.62 5.85 -8.43
N ARG A 64 -1.26 7.02 -8.45
CA ARG A 64 -2.67 7.13 -8.84
C ARG A 64 -2.92 6.73 -10.29
N LYS A 65 -1.99 7.03 -11.16
CA LYS A 65 -2.13 6.77 -12.60
C LYS A 65 -2.03 5.29 -12.96
N THR A 66 -1.22 4.54 -12.23
CA THR A 66 -0.90 3.15 -12.58
C THR A 66 -1.35 2.12 -11.55
N GLY A 67 -1.57 2.52 -10.31
CA GLY A 67 -1.80 1.61 -9.20
C GLY A 67 -0.54 0.93 -8.68
N ASN A 68 0.62 1.31 -9.18
CA ASN A 68 1.90 0.73 -8.76
C ASN A 68 2.23 1.17 -7.34
N ILE A 69 2.84 0.25 -6.58
CA ILE A 69 3.19 0.45 -5.18
C ILE A 69 4.69 0.64 -5.05
N TYR A 70 5.07 1.62 -4.22
CA TYR A 70 6.46 1.96 -3.95
C TYR A 70 6.69 2.04 -2.45
N LYS A 71 7.89 1.66 -2.01
CA LYS A 71 8.27 1.87 -0.61
C LYS A 71 8.53 3.35 -0.35
N PRO A 72 8.38 3.83 0.88
CA PRO A 72 8.72 5.20 1.21
C PRO A 72 10.22 5.45 1.11
N ALA A 73 10.62 6.58 0.52
CA ALA A 73 11.96 7.13 0.68
C ALA A 73 11.98 8.09 1.87
N SER A 74 10.84 8.75 2.11
CA SER A 74 10.61 9.63 3.25
C SER A 74 9.11 9.66 3.53
N ARG A 75 8.69 10.44 4.52
CA ARG A 75 7.25 10.64 4.78
C ARG A 75 6.54 11.35 3.65
N LYS A 76 7.26 12.08 2.81
CA LYS A 76 6.67 12.92 1.75
C LYS A 76 6.81 12.34 0.35
N SER A 77 7.74 11.41 0.15
CA SER A 77 8.01 10.94 -1.21
C SER A 77 8.33 9.46 -1.27
N PRO A 78 7.91 8.81 -2.38
CA PRO A 78 8.23 7.41 -2.61
C PRO A 78 9.64 7.24 -3.16
N HIS A 79 10.16 6.03 -3.01
CA HIS A 79 11.40 5.62 -3.66
C HIS A 79 11.06 5.12 -5.07
N THR A 80 11.50 5.88 -6.08
CA THR A 80 11.13 5.59 -7.48
C THR A 80 12.30 5.22 -8.39
N LYS A 81 13.50 5.05 -7.83
CA LYS A 81 14.70 4.74 -8.63
C LYS A 81 14.91 3.24 -8.80
N GLY A 82 15.48 2.86 -9.95
CA GLY A 82 15.82 1.46 -10.24
C GLY A 82 14.59 0.57 -10.33
N PHE A 83 14.65 -0.62 -9.78
CA PHE A 83 13.52 -1.55 -9.72
C PHE A 83 12.61 -1.19 -8.57
N ALA A 84 11.96 -0.04 -8.68
CA ALA A 84 11.25 0.59 -7.57
C ALA A 84 9.83 0.04 -7.32
N ILE A 85 9.20 -0.54 -8.35
CA ILE A 85 7.83 -1.05 -8.22
C ILE A 85 7.84 -2.28 -7.33
N ARG A 86 7.07 -2.23 -6.24
CA ARG A 86 6.99 -3.30 -5.25
C ARG A 86 5.72 -4.12 -5.34
N GLY A 87 4.80 -3.72 -6.20
CA GLY A 87 3.54 -4.40 -6.42
C GLY A 87 2.56 -3.49 -7.11
N SER A 88 1.31 -3.93 -7.16
CA SER A 88 0.22 -3.17 -7.76
C SER A 88 -1.07 -3.46 -7.01
N ILE A 89 -1.91 -2.44 -6.84
CA ILE A 89 -3.22 -2.65 -6.23
C ILE A 89 -4.17 -3.44 -7.13
N TYR A 90 -3.76 -3.69 -8.38
CA TYR A 90 -4.52 -4.53 -9.32
C TYR A 90 -4.05 -5.99 -9.33
N ASP A 91 -3.01 -6.32 -8.57
CA ASP A 91 -2.40 -7.65 -8.58
C ASP A 91 -2.70 -8.39 -7.27
N LYS A 92 -3.36 -9.53 -7.38
CA LYS A 92 -3.72 -10.37 -6.22
C LYS A 92 -2.51 -10.88 -5.45
N GLU A 93 -1.39 -11.10 -6.13
CA GLU A 93 -0.14 -11.52 -5.47
C GLU A 93 0.38 -10.44 -4.54
N THR A 94 0.20 -9.17 -4.90
CA THR A 94 0.53 -8.05 -4.01
C THR A 94 -0.21 -8.16 -2.69
N PHE A 95 -1.50 -8.48 -2.75
CA PHE A 95 -2.33 -8.61 -1.55
C PHE A 95 -1.82 -9.73 -0.65
N LYS A 96 -1.43 -10.86 -1.24
CA LYS A 96 -0.90 -12.01 -0.50
C LYS A 96 0.43 -11.70 0.18
N ASN A 97 1.28 -10.93 -0.49
CA ASN A 97 2.64 -10.67 -0.02
C ASN A 97 2.73 -9.55 0.99
N ALA A 98 1.74 -8.67 1.05
CA ALA A 98 1.76 -7.53 1.97
C ALA A 98 1.76 -8.00 3.42
N ASP A 99 2.63 -7.43 4.24
CA ASP A 99 2.70 -7.72 5.66
C ASP A 99 2.74 -6.43 6.49
N ARG A 100 2.35 -6.53 7.77
CA ARG A 100 2.18 -5.36 8.63
C ARG A 100 3.47 -4.59 8.92
N PHE A 101 4.60 -5.26 8.82
CA PHE A 101 5.91 -4.64 9.07
C PHE A 101 6.50 -3.98 7.82
N GLY A 102 5.87 -4.16 6.66
CA GLY A 102 6.34 -3.56 5.43
C GLY A 102 7.56 -4.24 4.81
N SER A 103 7.95 -5.41 5.30
CA SER A 103 9.12 -6.12 4.77
C SER A 103 8.96 -6.51 3.31
N TRP A 104 7.74 -6.74 2.86
CA TRP A 104 7.46 -7.08 1.47
C TRP A 104 7.90 -5.98 0.49
N LEU A 105 8.00 -4.74 0.96
CA LEU A 105 8.40 -3.60 0.12
C LEU A 105 9.90 -3.59 -0.18
N TYR A 106 10.67 -4.41 0.52
CA TYR A 106 12.12 -4.48 0.34
C TYR A 106 12.54 -5.66 -0.53
N HIS A 107 11.59 -6.47 -0.99
CA HIS A 107 11.85 -7.56 -1.91
C HIS A 107 11.54 -7.12 -3.33
N ARG A 108 12.44 -7.46 -4.26
CA ARG A 108 12.22 -7.17 -5.67
C ARG A 108 11.15 -8.09 -6.21
N VAL A 109 10.31 -7.55 -7.08
CA VAL A 109 9.41 -8.37 -7.88
C VAL A 109 10.24 -8.99 -8.99
N VAL A 110 10.44 -10.30 -8.91
CA VAL A 110 11.17 -11.05 -9.93
C VAL A 110 10.16 -11.60 -10.91
N ARG A 111 10.37 -11.29 -12.16
CA ARG A 111 9.50 -11.79 -13.23
C ARG A 111 10.32 -12.56 -14.26
#